data_de282ce418c6bcd9e972e458c1d708f3
#
_entry.id   de282ce418c6bcd9e972e458c1d708f3
#
_cell.length_a   1.000
_cell.length_b   1.000
_cell.length_c   1.000
_cell.angle_alpha   90.00
_cell.angle_beta   90.00
_cell.angle_gamma   90.00
#
_symmetry.space_group_name_H-M   'P 1'
#
loop_
_entity.id
_entity.type
_entity.pdbx_description
1 polymer ?
#
loop_
_entity_poly.entity_id
_entity_poly.type
_entity_poly.pdbx_seq_one_letter_code
_entity_poly.pdbx_strand_id
1 'polypeptide(L)'
;AEMAPTDRAAVLRFTFPEGEQSRIQIDLARRVGGTAERQYIEVVDKHTIAGWMKCTPATGGWGNGEGQADYTVYFYAQVDKPMENYGFWSADIPDDWVRKRDEVVSVPYLQRVAAAPVVTGIDRIEGRHIGFYTEFGTRQDEQVVLRAGISFVDMEGARKNFEAEIAGKAFD
;
A
#
# COMPACT_ATOMS: atom_id res chain seq x y z
N ALA A 1 1.73 -16.09 2.05
CA ALA A 1 1.03 -15.20 1.12
C ALA A 1 1.26 -15.70 -0.31
N GLU A 2 0.25 -15.57 -1.14
CA GLU A 2 0.25 -15.96 -2.55
C GLU A 2 -0.21 -14.78 -3.37
N MET A 3 0.21 -14.67 -4.64
CA MET A 3 -0.17 -13.57 -5.51
C MET A 3 -0.42 -14.07 -6.93
N ALA A 4 -1.53 -13.64 -7.52
CA ALA A 4 -1.90 -13.86 -8.91
C ALA A 4 -2.05 -12.50 -9.61
N PRO A 5 -1.08 -12.09 -10.45
CA PRO A 5 -1.15 -10.82 -11.17
C PRO A 5 -1.93 -10.96 -12.49
N THR A 6 -2.46 -9.83 -12.94
CA THR A 6 -2.94 -9.60 -14.31
C THR A 6 -2.15 -8.42 -14.91
N ASP A 7 -2.60 -7.84 -16.02
CA ASP A 7 -1.87 -6.74 -16.67
C ASP A 7 -1.83 -5.46 -15.80
N ARG A 8 -2.94 -5.15 -15.09
CA ARG A 8 -3.09 -3.92 -14.32
C ARG A 8 -3.72 -4.14 -12.95
N ALA A 9 -3.78 -5.40 -12.51
CA ALA A 9 -4.35 -5.72 -11.22
C ALA A 9 -3.66 -6.96 -10.63
N ALA A 10 -3.91 -7.22 -9.35
CA ALA A 10 -3.42 -8.41 -8.68
C ALA A 10 -4.40 -8.87 -7.59
N VAL A 11 -4.43 -10.17 -7.36
CA VAL A 11 -5.09 -10.80 -6.22
C VAL A 11 -4.02 -11.36 -5.30
N LEU A 12 -4.07 -10.96 -4.03
CA LEU A 12 -3.19 -11.47 -2.97
C LEU A 12 -4.02 -12.26 -1.98
N ARG A 13 -3.57 -13.46 -1.65
CA ARG A 13 -4.18 -14.34 -0.65
C ARG A 13 -3.23 -14.52 0.52
N PHE A 14 -3.68 -14.18 1.70
CA PHE A 14 -2.95 -14.32 2.95
C PHE A 14 -3.59 -15.42 3.79
N THR A 15 -2.82 -16.41 4.21
CA THR A 15 -3.26 -17.44 5.16
C THR A 15 -2.76 -17.06 6.54
N PHE A 16 -3.67 -16.91 7.48
CA PHE A 16 -3.40 -16.49 8.84
C PHE A 16 -3.52 -17.65 9.82
N PRO A 17 -2.72 -17.65 10.90
CA PRO A 17 -3.00 -18.48 12.07
C PRO A 17 -4.25 -17.96 12.79
N GLU A 18 -4.72 -18.70 13.79
CA GLU A 18 -5.71 -18.19 14.73
C GLU A 18 -5.15 -16.98 15.50
N GLY A 19 -5.92 -15.92 15.57
CA GLY A 19 -5.51 -14.69 16.24
C GLY A 19 -6.62 -13.67 16.34
N GLU A 20 -6.59 -12.87 17.42
CA GLU A 20 -7.56 -11.79 17.61
C GLU A 20 -7.18 -10.51 16.85
N GLN A 21 -5.91 -10.34 16.50
CA GLN A 21 -5.34 -9.14 15.87
C GLN A 21 -4.44 -9.49 14.68
N SER A 22 -4.97 -10.28 13.75
CA SER A 22 -4.31 -10.47 12.45
C SER A 22 -4.34 -9.17 11.67
N ARG A 23 -3.24 -8.84 10.98
CA ARG A 23 -3.07 -7.52 10.35
C ARG A 23 -2.64 -7.64 8.90
N ILE A 24 -3.26 -6.84 8.05
CA ILE A 24 -2.72 -6.47 6.74
C ILE A 24 -2.17 -5.04 6.84
N GLN A 25 -0.95 -4.85 6.38
CA GLN A 25 -0.24 -3.57 6.44
C GLN A 25 0.27 -3.20 5.06
N ILE A 26 0.04 -1.94 4.65
CA ILE A 26 0.42 -1.41 3.34
C ILE A 26 1.31 -0.18 3.56
N ASP A 27 2.57 -0.29 3.21
CA ASP A 27 3.52 0.83 3.19
C ASP A 27 3.47 1.51 1.81
N LEU A 28 2.85 2.68 1.75
CA LEU A 28 2.69 3.45 0.51
C LEU A 28 3.93 4.28 0.15
N ALA A 29 4.85 4.42 1.09
CA ALA A 29 6.05 5.21 0.84
C ALA A 29 7.11 4.47 0.06
N ARG A 30 7.04 3.14 0.00
CA ARG A 30 8.08 2.32 -0.62
C ARG A 30 7.82 2.05 -2.09
N ARG A 31 8.87 2.16 -2.87
CA ARG A 31 8.96 1.63 -4.22
C ARG A 31 10.27 0.86 -4.41
N VAL A 32 10.40 0.12 -5.50
CA VAL A 32 11.63 -0.63 -5.78
C VAL A 32 12.83 0.32 -5.87
N GLY A 33 13.75 0.17 -4.92
CA GLY A 33 15.00 0.92 -4.86
C GLY A 33 14.90 2.38 -4.38
N GLY A 34 13.75 2.79 -3.83
CA GLY A 34 13.57 4.15 -3.34
C GLY A 34 12.28 4.35 -2.55
N THR A 35 11.84 5.59 -2.45
CA THR A 35 10.56 5.96 -1.80
C THR A 35 9.68 6.74 -2.77
N ALA A 36 8.39 6.82 -2.47
CA ALA A 36 7.51 7.78 -3.11
C ALA A 36 7.66 9.15 -2.43
N GLU A 37 7.50 10.23 -3.18
CA GLU A 37 7.62 11.60 -2.68
C GLU A 37 6.45 11.98 -1.79
N ARG A 38 5.25 11.62 -2.21
CA ARG A 38 4.00 11.94 -1.53
C ARG A 38 2.99 10.84 -1.77
N GLN A 39 2.14 10.61 -0.79
CA GLN A 39 1.14 9.55 -0.83
C GLN A 39 -0.20 10.08 -0.32
N TYR A 40 -1.26 9.46 -0.79
CA TYR A 40 -2.62 9.63 -0.32
C TYR A 40 -3.32 8.29 -0.22
N ILE A 41 -4.10 8.09 0.81
CA ILE A 41 -5.00 6.94 0.96
C ILE A 41 -6.27 7.35 1.67
N GLU A 42 -7.39 6.79 1.22
CA GLU A 42 -8.69 6.89 1.87
C GLU A 42 -9.35 5.53 2.03
N VAL A 43 -10.12 5.38 3.08
CA VAL A 43 -11.07 4.28 3.30
C VAL A 43 -12.40 4.71 2.70
N VAL A 44 -12.78 4.09 1.58
CA VAL A 44 -14.00 4.40 0.83
C VAL A 44 -15.22 3.78 1.52
N ASP A 45 -15.05 2.55 1.97
CA ASP A 45 -16.02 1.79 2.75
C ASP A 45 -15.31 0.72 3.59
N LYS A 46 -16.09 -0.10 4.31
CA LYS A 46 -15.54 -1.15 5.19
C LYS A 46 -14.73 -2.25 4.50
N HIS A 47 -14.71 -2.29 3.18
CA HIS A 47 -13.96 -3.25 2.38
C HIS A 47 -12.98 -2.61 1.40
N THR A 48 -13.10 -1.31 1.16
CA THR A 48 -12.47 -0.63 0.02
C THR A 48 -11.56 0.50 0.48
N ILE A 49 -10.34 0.49 -0.03
CA ILE A 49 -9.39 1.60 0.06
C ILE A 49 -9.01 2.06 -1.34
N ALA A 50 -8.73 3.34 -1.47
CA ALA A 50 -8.21 3.94 -2.70
C ALA A 50 -7.14 4.97 -2.38
N GLY A 51 -6.28 5.28 -3.34
CA GLY A 51 -5.24 6.27 -3.12
C GLY A 51 -4.24 6.34 -4.24
N TRP A 52 -3.12 6.99 -3.94
CA TRP A 52 -2.03 7.14 -4.89
C TRP A 52 -0.67 7.34 -4.21
N MET A 53 0.39 7.04 -4.95
CA MET A 53 1.76 7.41 -4.61
C MET A 53 2.41 8.15 -5.76
N LYS A 54 2.97 9.32 -5.49
CA LYS A 54 3.76 10.09 -6.46
C LYS A 54 5.24 9.72 -6.33
N CYS A 55 5.84 9.32 -7.42
CA CYS A 55 7.24 8.95 -7.53
C CYS A 55 7.96 9.94 -8.42
N THR A 56 9.03 10.54 -7.91
CA THR A 56 9.85 11.52 -8.63
C THR A 56 11.30 11.06 -8.71
N PRO A 57 12.10 11.64 -9.62
CA PRO A 57 13.54 11.37 -9.70
C PRO A 57 14.28 11.60 -8.38
N ALA A 58 13.89 12.65 -7.65
CA ALA A 58 14.54 13.04 -6.40
C ALA A 58 14.41 12.01 -5.27
N THR A 59 13.47 11.07 -5.38
CA THR A 59 13.19 10.07 -4.33
C THR A 59 13.83 8.71 -4.58
N GLY A 60 14.73 8.60 -5.54
CA GLY A 60 15.43 7.36 -5.87
C GLY A 60 14.54 6.36 -6.60
N GLY A 61 14.95 5.11 -6.64
CA GLY A 61 14.21 4.00 -7.23
C GLY A 61 14.78 3.50 -8.55
N TRP A 62 14.34 2.32 -8.95
CA TRP A 62 14.74 1.73 -10.22
C TRP A 62 14.19 2.57 -11.38
N GLY A 63 14.99 2.71 -12.44
CA GLY A 63 14.69 3.59 -13.57
C GLY A 63 15.10 5.03 -13.31
N ASN A 64 15.73 5.33 -12.19
CA ASN A 64 16.28 6.64 -11.85
C ASN A 64 17.74 6.80 -12.26
N GLY A 65 18.17 6.14 -13.29
CA GLY A 65 19.37 6.58 -13.97
C GLY A 65 19.15 7.98 -14.54
N GLU A 66 19.83 8.33 -15.58
CA GLU A 66 19.62 9.60 -16.27
C GLU A 66 18.20 9.78 -16.86
N GLY A 67 17.42 8.71 -16.94
CA GLY A 67 16.05 8.70 -17.49
C GLY A 67 14.92 9.10 -16.54
N GLN A 68 15.17 9.28 -15.29
CA GLN A 68 14.37 10.00 -14.31
C GLN A 68 12.85 9.73 -14.33
N ALA A 69 12.44 8.59 -13.80
CA ALA A 69 11.02 8.24 -13.69
C ALA A 69 10.24 9.24 -12.83
N ASP A 70 9.30 9.95 -13.45
CA ASP A 70 8.32 10.83 -12.81
C ASP A 70 6.92 10.31 -13.16
N TYR A 71 6.23 9.72 -12.17
CA TYR A 71 4.92 9.12 -12.38
C TYR A 71 4.13 9.06 -11.07
N THR A 72 2.81 8.98 -11.20
CA THR A 72 1.92 8.67 -10.09
C THR A 72 1.27 7.32 -10.34
N VAL A 73 1.30 6.45 -9.33
CA VAL A 73 0.52 5.20 -9.33
C VAL A 73 -0.71 5.42 -8.47
N TYR A 74 -1.87 5.26 -9.08
CA TYR A 74 -3.16 5.24 -8.40
C TYR A 74 -3.57 3.79 -8.17
N PHE A 75 -4.26 3.54 -7.05
CA PHE A 75 -4.77 2.21 -6.74
C PHE A 75 -6.21 2.27 -6.24
N TYR A 76 -6.91 1.18 -6.47
CA TYR A 76 -8.20 0.86 -5.88
C TYR A 76 -8.14 -0.58 -5.42
N ALA A 77 -8.42 -0.84 -4.14
CA ALA A 77 -8.23 -2.16 -3.58
C ALA A 77 -9.38 -2.55 -2.64
N GLN A 78 -9.69 -3.85 -2.61
CA GLN A 78 -10.71 -4.42 -1.75
C GLN A 78 -10.16 -5.60 -0.94
N VAL A 79 -10.53 -5.61 0.34
CA VAL A 79 -10.30 -6.74 1.26
C VAL A 79 -11.63 -7.47 1.46
N ASP A 80 -11.65 -8.78 1.36
CA ASP A 80 -12.87 -9.58 1.54
C ASP A 80 -13.35 -9.62 3.00
N LYS A 81 -12.47 -9.29 3.94
CA LYS A 81 -12.81 -9.12 5.36
C LYS A 81 -13.11 -7.66 5.69
N PRO A 82 -14.14 -7.35 6.52
CA PRO A 82 -14.44 -5.96 6.91
C PRO A 82 -13.27 -5.32 7.67
N MET A 83 -12.91 -4.10 7.30
CA MET A 83 -11.91 -3.28 7.96
C MET A 83 -12.55 -2.52 9.12
N GLU A 84 -12.86 -3.22 10.22
CA GLU A 84 -13.51 -2.61 11.41
C GLU A 84 -12.51 -1.84 12.28
N ASN A 85 -11.27 -2.36 12.36
CA ASN A 85 -10.15 -1.71 13.03
C ASN A 85 -9.09 -1.35 12.00
N TYR A 86 -8.87 -0.07 11.77
CA TYR A 86 -7.83 0.41 10.88
C TYR A 86 -7.22 1.72 11.38
N GLY A 87 -6.09 2.02 10.83
CA GLY A 87 -5.39 3.28 11.07
C GLY A 87 -4.31 3.54 10.05
N PHE A 88 -3.72 4.69 10.21
CA PHE A 88 -2.66 5.19 9.34
C PHE A 88 -1.43 5.48 10.18
N TRP A 89 -0.27 5.54 9.54
CA TRP A 89 0.93 6.09 10.13
C TRP A 89 1.59 7.09 9.19
N SER A 90 2.39 7.98 9.77
CA SER A 90 3.26 8.88 9.04
C SER A 90 4.61 8.89 9.73
N ALA A 91 5.63 8.37 9.05
CA ALA A 91 6.97 8.30 9.61
C ALA A 91 7.72 9.63 9.43
N ASP A 92 8.38 10.09 10.49
CA ASP A 92 9.27 11.24 10.45
C ASP A 92 10.63 10.84 9.87
N ILE A 93 10.76 10.96 8.56
CA ILE A 93 11.99 10.69 7.82
C ILE A 93 12.60 12.02 7.37
N PRO A 94 13.88 12.30 7.72
CA PRO A 94 14.57 13.51 7.31
C PRO A 94 14.57 13.70 5.79
N ASP A 95 14.39 14.96 5.35
CA ASP A 95 14.32 15.28 3.91
C ASP A 95 15.66 15.09 3.19
N ASP A 96 16.76 15.22 3.90
CA ASP A 96 18.12 15.04 3.38
C ASP A 96 18.55 13.58 3.27
N TRP A 97 17.73 12.65 3.75
CA TRP A 97 18.00 11.23 3.55
C TRP A 97 17.82 10.90 2.09
N VAL A 98 18.92 10.56 1.45
CA VAL A 98 18.89 10.13 0.05
C VAL A 98 18.16 8.80 -0.03
N ARG A 99 17.22 8.72 -0.93
CA ARG A 99 16.31 7.60 -1.02
C ARG A 99 16.80 6.62 -2.07
N LYS A 100 18.04 6.19 -1.90
CA LYS A 100 18.63 5.11 -2.68
C LYS A 100 18.22 3.77 -2.08
N ARG A 101 18.41 2.71 -2.86
CA ARG A 101 18.06 1.36 -2.46
C ARG A 101 18.57 0.98 -1.07
N ASP A 102 19.83 1.26 -0.78
CA ASP A 102 20.47 0.84 0.47
C ASP A 102 19.96 1.63 1.68
N GLU A 103 19.46 2.82 1.47
CA GLU A 103 18.95 3.69 2.53
C GLU A 103 17.52 3.32 2.95
N VAL A 104 16.64 3.01 1.97
CA VAL A 104 15.24 2.63 2.27
C VAL A 104 15.09 1.25 2.91
N VAL A 105 16.15 0.46 2.93
CA VAL A 105 16.22 -0.81 3.67
C VAL A 105 17.14 -0.71 4.87
N SER A 106 17.71 0.46 5.14
CA SER A 106 18.60 0.66 6.29
C SER A 106 17.87 0.48 7.61
N VAL A 107 18.60 0.01 8.62
CA VAL A 107 18.05 -0.17 9.97
C VAL A 107 17.49 1.13 10.53
N PRO A 108 18.17 2.31 10.43
CA PRO A 108 17.63 3.57 10.89
C PRO A 108 16.30 3.97 10.22
N TYR A 109 16.16 3.78 8.91
CA TYR A 109 14.91 4.03 8.20
C TYR A 109 13.78 3.14 8.72
N LEU A 110 14.04 1.83 8.83
CA LEU A 110 13.05 0.87 9.33
C LEU A 110 12.63 1.15 10.77
N GLN A 111 13.57 1.57 11.62
CA GLN A 111 13.26 1.95 13.01
C GLN A 111 12.36 3.19 13.06
N ARG A 112 12.56 4.19 12.22
CA ARG A 112 11.68 5.37 12.15
C ARG A 112 10.28 5.01 11.67
N VAL A 113 10.16 4.15 10.67
CA VAL A 113 8.84 3.65 10.22
C VAL A 113 8.16 2.85 11.32
N ALA A 114 8.88 1.98 12.02
CA ALA A 114 8.33 1.20 13.13
C ALA A 114 7.91 2.06 14.34
N ALA A 115 8.56 3.20 14.55
CA ALA A 115 8.26 4.16 15.61
C ALA A 115 7.25 5.24 15.19
N ALA A 116 6.74 5.18 13.96
CA ALA A 116 5.82 6.19 13.46
C ALA A 116 4.52 6.22 14.30
N PRO A 117 4.02 7.41 14.65
CA PRO A 117 2.76 7.51 15.37
C PRO A 117 1.61 6.99 14.50
N VAL A 118 0.73 6.24 15.15
CA VAL A 118 -0.50 5.72 14.54
C VAL A 118 -1.61 6.77 14.73
N VAL A 119 -2.34 7.03 13.65
CA VAL A 119 -3.51 7.90 13.61
C VAL A 119 -4.74 7.08 13.32
N THR A 120 -5.74 7.18 14.19
CA THR A 120 -7.04 6.49 14.07
C THR A 120 -8.17 7.51 14.12
N GLY A 121 -9.41 7.09 13.78
CA GLY A 121 -10.59 7.95 13.80
C GLY A 121 -10.66 8.94 12.63
N ILE A 122 -9.90 8.71 11.59
CA ILE A 122 -9.97 9.42 10.32
C ILE A 122 -10.12 8.42 9.18
N ASP A 123 -10.69 8.84 8.06
CA ASP A 123 -10.92 7.97 6.91
C ASP A 123 -9.90 8.21 5.78
N ARG A 124 -9.05 9.21 5.91
CA ARG A 124 -8.05 9.53 4.88
C ARG A 124 -6.86 10.29 5.45
N ILE A 125 -5.72 10.12 4.80
CA ILE A 125 -4.50 10.85 5.09
C ILE A 125 -3.74 11.15 3.80
N GLU A 126 -3.10 12.30 3.75
CA GLU A 126 -2.14 12.67 2.70
C GLU A 126 -0.85 13.15 3.37
N GLY A 127 0.28 12.73 2.85
CA GLY A 127 1.56 13.10 3.45
C GLY A 127 2.75 12.42 2.80
N ARG A 128 3.84 12.36 3.57
CA ARG A 128 5.07 11.67 3.21
C ARG A 128 5.29 10.50 4.17
N HIS A 129 5.83 9.41 3.64
CA HIS A 129 6.14 8.21 4.42
C HIS A 129 4.94 7.68 5.21
N ILE A 130 3.78 7.69 4.56
CA ILE A 130 2.54 7.19 5.14
C ILE A 130 2.28 5.74 4.76
N GLY A 131 1.51 5.09 5.58
CA GLY A 131 0.94 3.78 5.30
C GLY A 131 -0.37 3.56 6.02
N PHE A 132 -0.94 2.41 5.79
CA PHE A 132 -2.24 1.98 6.26
C PHE A 132 -2.16 0.57 6.86
N TYR A 133 -2.95 0.30 7.87
CA TYR A 133 -3.18 -1.05 8.36
C TYR A 133 -4.66 -1.29 8.66
N THR A 134 -5.06 -2.54 8.56
CA THR A 134 -6.34 -3.04 9.09
C THR A 134 -6.11 -4.29 9.91
N GLU A 135 -6.89 -4.44 10.98
CA GLU A 135 -6.84 -5.58 11.90
C GLU A 135 -8.20 -6.28 11.96
N PHE A 136 -8.15 -7.57 12.13
CA PHE A 136 -9.33 -8.43 12.24
C PHE A 136 -9.00 -9.74 12.96
N GLY A 137 -10.00 -10.35 13.58
CA GLY A 137 -9.85 -11.70 14.11
C GLY A 137 -9.79 -12.74 12.99
N THR A 138 -8.97 -13.78 13.16
CA THR A 138 -8.85 -14.90 12.23
C THR A 138 -8.93 -16.24 12.95
N ARG A 139 -9.44 -17.26 12.25
CA ARG A 139 -9.35 -18.66 12.65
C ARG A 139 -8.07 -19.29 12.13
N GLN A 140 -7.71 -20.45 12.64
CA GLN A 140 -6.57 -21.21 12.11
C GLN A 140 -6.77 -21.47 10.60
N ASP A 141 -5.72 -21.15 9.83
CA ASP A 141 -5.66 -21.30 8.37
C ASP A 141 -6.71 -20.48 7.58
N GLU A 142 -7.27 -19.45 8.22
CA GLU A 142 -8.20 -18.54 7.54
C GLU A 142 -7.50 -17.76 6.43
N GLN A 143 -8.11 -17.77 5.26
CA GLN A 143 -7.63 -17.03 4.11
C GLN A 143 -8.34 -15.68 4.00
N VAL A 144 -7.56 -14.63 3.83
CA VAL A 144 -8.04 -13.27 3.57
C VAL A 144 -7.48 -12.80 2.23
N VAL A 145 -8.34 -12.29 1.38
CA VAL A 145 -7.99 -11.89 0.02
C VAL A 145 -8.04 -10.38 -0.12
N LEU A 146 -6.92 -9.83 -0.56
CA LEU A 146 -6.79 -8.43 -1.01
C LEU A 146 -6.72 -8.43 -2.54
N ARG A 147 -7.60 -7.67 -3.18
CA ARG A 147 -7.60 -7.43 -4.63
C ARG A 147 -7.23 -5.97 -4.87
N ALA A 148 -6.36 -5.70 -5.82
CA ALA A 148 -5.94 -4.34 -6.12
C ALA A 148 -5.81 -4.12 -7.63
N GLY A 149 -6.42 -3.07 -8.13
CA GLY A 149 -6.20 -2.53 -9.47
C GLY A 149 -5.35 -1.26 -9.42
N ILE A 150 -4.52 -1.04 -10.42
CA ILE A 150 -3.67 0.15 -10.54
C ILE A 150 -3.93 0.91 -11.83
N SER A 151 -3.59 2.20 -11.82
CA SER A 151 -3.59 3.08 -12.99
C SER A 151 -2.46 4.12 -12.87
N PHE A 152 -1.98 4.59 -14.00
CA PHE A 152 -1.06 5.73 -14.08
C PHE A 152 -1.77 7.05 -14.49
N VAL A 153 -3.10 7.03 -14.55
CA VAL A 153 -3.92 8.18 -14.99
C VAL A 153 -4.64 8.81 -13.81
N ASP A 154 -5.47 8.04 -13.12
CA ASP A 154 -6.27 8.48 -11.97
C ASP A 154 -6.83 7.31 -11.15
N MET A 155 -7.47 7.59 -10.01
CA MET A 155 -8.09 6.58 -9.15
C MET A 155 -9.28 5.89 -9.82
N GLU A 156 -10.03 6.59 -10.67
CA GLU A 156 -11.14 6.02 -11.44
C GLU A 156 -10.64 5.00 -12.48
N GLY A 157 -9.50 5.26 -13.10
CA GLY A 157 -8.81 4.30 -13.97
C GLY A 157 -8.37 3.05 -13.19
N ALA A 158 -7.86 3.21 -11.97
CA ALA A 158 -7.52 2.08 -11.12
C ALA A 158 -8.76 1.23 -10.77
N ARG A 159 -9.89 1.88 -10.43
CA ARG A 159 -11.18 1.21 -10.19
C ARG A 159 -11.67 0.44 -11.43
N LYS A 160 -11.62 1.06 -12.60
CA LYS A 160 -12.02 0.40 -13.87
C LYS A 160 -11.15 -0.80 -14.20
N ASN A 161 -9.84 -0.71 -13.98
CA ASN A 161 -8.93 -1.84 -14.18
C ASN A 161 -9.21 -2.98 -13.18
N PHE A 162 -9.47 -2.66 -11.92
CA PHE A 162 -9.92 -3.61 -10.92
C PHE A 162 -11.21 -4.32 -11.36
N GLU A 163 -12.23 -3.57 -11.77
CA GLU A 163 -13.52 -4.12 -12.20
C GLU A 163 -13.39 -5.02 -13.44
N ALA A 164 -12.59 -4.60 -14.42
CA ALA A 164 -12.41 -5.34 -15.66
C ALA A 164 -11.60 -6.64 -15.48
N GLU A 165 -10.60 -6.63 -14.61
CA GLU A 165 -9.62 -7.71 -14.56
C GLU A 165 -9.84 -8.70 -13.43
N ILE A 166 -10.28 -8.24 -12.24
CA ILE A 166 -10.30 -9.10 -11.05
C ILE A 166 -11.58 -9.04 -10.19
N ALA A 167 -12.50 -8.11 -10.44
CA ALA A 167 -13.73 -8.03 -9.65
C ALA A 167 -14.52 -9.35 -9.74
N GLY A 168 -14.86 -9.91 -8.58
CA GLY A 168 -15.63 -11.16 -8.50
C GLY A 168 -14.89 -12.42 -8.96
N LYS A 169 -13.63 -12.35 -9.36
CA LYS A 169 -12.85 -13.55 -9.70
C LYS A 169 -12.34 -14.23 -8.43
N ALA A 170 -12.37 -15.57 -8.44
CA ALA A 170 -11.70 -16.38 -7.43
C ALA A 170 -10.18 -16.23 -7.57
N PHE A 171 -9.43 -16.61 -6.53
CA PHE A 171 -7.96 -16.60 -6.58
C PHE A 171 -7.42 -17.74 -7.47
N ASP A 172 -8.10 -18.89 -7.48
CA ASP A 172 -7.73 -20.12 -8.22
C ASP A 172 -8.33 -20.13 -9.63
#